data_fb77d60943237a53ab2fee621db766c1
#
_entry.id   fb77d60943237a53ab2fee621db766c1
#
_cell.length_a   1.000
_cell.length_b   1.000
_cell.length_c   1.000
_cell.angle_alpha   90.00
_cell.angle_beta   90.00
_cell.angle_gamma   90.00
#
_symmetry.space_group_name_H-M   'P 1'
#
loop_
_entity.id
_entity.type
_entity.pdbx_description
1 polymer ?
#
loop_
_entity_poly.entity_id
_entity_poly.type
_entity_poly.pdbx_seq_one_letter_code
_entity_poly.pdbx_strand_id
1 'polypeptide(L)'
;MPILNRAAELQDEVAGWRRELHRMPELNFDLYRTSAFVAEKLREFGCDEIVTGMAKTGIVAVIRGRNGPGPTVGLRADMDALPIVEASGVPHSSENPGVMHACGHDGHTAMLLGAAKYLAETRNFAGSVALIFQPAEEGGGGGNIMVQEGMMDRFGISRVFGMHNMPGLPVGQFAIRTGPIMAATAEFTITVKGKGGHAAMPHRTVDPVVIASQLVGAFQTIVSRTTDPIESLVVTVTKFHAGDAYNIIPEQAEIAGTVRTLKKEVAALARERIHALCAGLGAAFGAEIHVDYDANYPVTFNHADETVVAADVAAAVAGPGRVERAMPPVMGGEDFSYMLEARPGAFIFMGNGDTANLHHPAYDFNDEAIAHGMSYWIRLAETTLAA
;
A
#
# COMPACT_ATOMS: atom_id res chain seq x y z
N MET A 1 19.15 -17.92 17.42
CA MET A 1 17.78 -18.44 17.57
C MET A 1 16.89 -17.53 16.74
N PRO A 2 16.06 -18.05 15.90
CA PRO A 2 15.33 -17.22 14.94
C PRO A 2 14.31 -16.27 15.61
N ILE A 3 13.30 -16.76 16.28
CA ILE A 3 12.32 -15.93 16.98
C ILE A 3 12.85 -15.52 18.34
N LEU A 4 12.61 -14.26 18.77
CA LEU A 4 12.93 -13.83 20.12
C LEU A 4 12.02 -14.52 21.13
N ASN A 5 12.58 -15.01 22.25
CA ASN A 5 11.80 -15.68 23.30
C ASN A 5 10.64 -14.81 23.78
N ARG A 6 10.89 -13.52 24.02
CA ARG A 6 9.84 -12.59 24.46
C ARG A 6 8.75 -12.37 23.41
N ALA A 7 9.10 -12.36 22.12
CA ALA A 7 8.10 -12.28 21.05
C ALA A 7 7.22 -13.56 21.00
N ALA A 8 7.83 -14.73 21.23
CA ALA A 8 7.09 -15.99 21.34
C ALA A 8 6.15 -16.00 22.57
N GLU A 9 6.58 -15.47 23.71
CA GLU A 9 5.75 -15.33 24.92
C GLU A 9 4.56 -14.38 24.72
N LEU A 10 4.73 -13.33 23.91
CA LEU A 10 3.69 -12.35 23.61
C LEU A 10 2.73 -12.80 22.49
N GLN A 11 3.00 -13.92 21.81
CA GLN A 11 2.25 -14.39 20.65
C GLN A 11 0.74 -14.40 20.87
N ASP A 12 0.27 -15.05 21.94
CA ASP A 12 -1.17 -15.22 22.21
C ASP A 12 -1.84 -13.89 22.56
N GLU A 13 -1.13 -13.03 23.31
CA GLU A 13 -1.63 -11.70 23.67
C GLU A 13 -1.81 -10.84 22.42
N VAL A 14 -0.80 -10.81 21.54
CA VAL A 14 -0.83 -10.00 20.31
C VAL A 14 -1.81 -10.57 19.28
N ALA A 15 -1.96 -11.89 19.20
CA ALA A 15 -3.02 -12.53 18.41
C ALA A 15 -4.42 -12.12 18.91
N GLY A 16 -4.59 -11.96 20.22
CA GLY A 16 -5.80 -11.42 20.81
C GLY A 16 -6.10 -10.00 20.33
N TRP A 17 -5.11 -9.11 20.31
CA TRP A 17 -5.26 -7.73 19.77
C TRP A 17 -5.59 -7.71 18.29
N ARG A 18 -4.91 -8.56 17.50
CA ARG A 18 -5.20 -8.69 16.07
C ARG A 18 -6.65 -9.09 15.83
N ARG A 19 -7.16 -10.09 16.56
CA ARG A 19 -8.54 -10.57 16.43
C ARG A 19 -9.56 -9.54 16.90
N GLU A 20 -9.21 -8.70 17.87
CA GLU A 20 -10.04 -7.58 18.31
C GLU A 20 -10.12 -6.50 17.23
N LEU A 21 -9.00 -6.12 16.63
CA LEU A 21 -8.95 -5.20 15.48
C LEU A 21 -9.75 -5.76 14.29
N HIS A 22 -9.66 -7.06 14.01
CA HIS A 22 -10.39 -7.72 12.95
C HIS A 22 -11.92 -7.65 13.11
N ARG A 23 -12.42 -7.68 14.36
CA ARG A 23 -13.86 -7.52 14.65
C ARG A 23 -14.38 -6.10 14.41
N MET A 24 -13.51 -5.09 14.48
CA MET A 24 -13.92 -3.69 14.39
C MET A 24 -13.26 -2.94 13.22
N PRO A 25 -13.29 -3.48 11.99
CA PRO A 25 -12.63 -2.86 10.85
C PRO A 25 -13.28 -1.53 10.49
N GLU A 26 -12.46 -0.56 10.11
CA GLU A 26 -12.88 0.78 9.71
C GLU A 26 -12.21 1.17 8.39
N LEU A 27 -12.80 2.12 7.64
CA LEU A 27 -12.38 2.45 6.28
C LEU A 27 -11.61 3.76 6.19
N ASN A 28 -10.62 3.81 5.31
CA ASN A 28 -9.92 5.01 4.89
C ASN A 28 -9.37 5.82 6.08
N PHE A 29 -9.84 7.06 6.25
CA PHE A 29 -9.43 7.99 7.30
C PHE A 29 -10.31 7.94 8.55
N ASP A 30 -11.39 7.17 8.57
CA ASP A 30 -12.36 7.14 9.65
C ASP A 30 -12.12 5.98 10.64
N LEU A 31 -10.88 5.84 11.11
CA LEU A 31 -10.40 4.75 11.96
C LEU A 31 -10.45 5.12 13.45
N TYR A 32 -11.54 5.66 13.93
CA TYR A 32 -11.61 6.22 15.30
C TYR A 32 -11.47 5.16 16.40
N ARG A 33 -12.08 3.98 16.22
CA ARG A 33 -12.00 2.88 17.21
C ARG A 33 -10.61 2.23 17.16
N THR A 34 -10.12 1.96 15.96
CA THR A 34 -8.78 1.40 15.71
C THR A 34 -7.70 2.32 16.28
N SER A 35 -7.76 3.62 15.98
CA SER A 35 -6.82 4.62 16.49
C SER A 35 -6.88 4.74 18.03
N ALA A 36 -8.08 4.72 18.61
CA ALA A 36 -8.25 4.75 20.08
C ALA A 36 -7.60 3.53 20.74
N PHE A 37 -7.84 2.33 20.22
CA PHE A 37 -7.25 1.08 20.67
C PHE A 37 -5.72 1.11 20.63
N VAL A 38 -5.15 1.51 19.48
CA VAL A 38 -3.69 1.63 19.30
C VAL A 38 -3.10 2.63 20.28
N ALA A 39 -3.72 3.82 20.42
CA ALA A 39 -3.24 4.86 21.32
C ALA A 39 -3.31 4.42 22.79
N GLU A 40 -4.31 3.65 23.19
CA GLU A 40 -4.42 3.08 24.55
C GLU A 40 -3.27 2.12 24.83
N LYS A 41 -3.02 1.16 23.93
CA LYS A 41 -1.90 0.21 24.07
C LYS A 41 -0.54 0.90 24.15
N LEU A 42 -0.29 1.90 23.31
CA LEU A 42 0.96 2.67 23.35
C LEU A 42 1.16 3.42 24.67
N ARG A 43 0.06 3.94 25.30
CA ARG A 43 0.13 4.55 26.64
C ARG A 43 0.41 3.51 27.72
N GLU A 44 -0.25 2.34 27.67
CA GLU A 44 -0.01 1.22 28.58
C GLU A 44 1.46 0.78 28.55
N PHE A 45 2.10 0.76 27.37
CA PHE A 45 3.52 0.38 27.21
C PHE A 45 4.48 1.46 27.68
N GLY A 46 4.03 2.69 27.91
CA GLY A 46 4.86 3.79 28.36
C GLY A 46 5.75 4.37 27.26
N CYS A 47 5.23 4.53 26.06
CA CYS A 47 5.90 5.31 25.01
C CYS A 47 6.14 6.75 25.46
N ASP A 48 7.30 7.33 25.07
CA ASP A 48 7.74 8.64 25.57
C ASP A 48 6.93 9.81 24.99
N GLU A 49 6.43 9.64 23.77
CA GLU A 49 5.59 10.61 23.07
C GLU A 49 4.57 9.88 22.24
N ILE A 50 3.33 10.34 22.21
CA ILE A 50 2.25 9.79 21.39
C ILE A 50 1.48 10.95 20.77
N VAL A 51 1.52 11.06 19.46
CA VAL A 51 0.79 12.06 18.68
C VAL A 51 -0.28 11.37 17.89
N THR A 52 -1.53 11.73 18.11
CA THR A 52 -2.71 11.24 17.40
C THR A 52 -3.25 12.29 16.45
N GLY A 53 -4.02 11.87 15.44
CA GLY A 53 -4.72 12.77 14.54
C GLY A 53 -3.91 13.20 13.31
N MET A 54 -2.76 12.61 13.04
CA MET A 54 -2.08 12.78 11.76
C MET A 54 -2.89 12.10 10.65
N ALA A 55 -3.03 12.73 9.50
CA ALA A 55 -3.96 12.27 8.47
C ALA A 55 -5.32 11.85 9.08
N LYS A 56 -5.86 12.66 10.00
CA LYS A 56 -7.14 12.49 10.72
C LYS A 56 -7.11 11.46 11.86
N THR A 57 -6.68 10.21 11.63
CA THR A 57 -6.70 9.13 12.64
C THR A 57 -5.38 8.38 12.80
N GLY A 58 -4.35 8.78 12.07
CA GLY A 58 -3.01 8.21 12.20
C GLY A 58 -2.33 8.58 13.52
N ILE A 59 -1.37 7.75 13.92
CA ILE A 59 -0.64 7.89 15.17
C ILE A 59 0.85 7.77 14.89
N VAL A 60 1.64 8.61 15.54
CA VAL A 60 3.08 8.42 15.66
C VAL A 60 3.45 8.37 17.14
N ALA A 61 4.08 7.29 17.57
CA ALA A 61 4.59 7.15 18.92
C ALA A 61 6.12 7.00 18.91
N VAL A 62 6.78 7.59 19.91
CA VAL A 62 8.24 7.57 20.02
C VAL A 62 8.64 6.80 21.28
N ILE A 63 9.61 5.91 21.13
CA ILE A 63 10.30 5.23 22.22
C ILE A 63 11.78 5.63 22.15
N ARG A 64 12.31 6.21 23.24
CA ARG A 64 13.72 6.59 23.36
C ARG A 64 14.53 5.45 23.94
N GLY A 65 15.65 5.13 23.31
CA GLY A 65 16.60 4.15 23.79
C GLY A 65 17.36 4.63 25.02
N ARG A 66 17.84 3.70 25.83
CA ARG A 66 18.63 3.98 27.03
C ARG A 66 20.15 4.09 26.79
N ASN A 67 20.61 3.74 25.59
CA ASN A 67 22.03 3.64 25.27
C ASN A 67 22.62 4.97 24.73
N GLY A 68 21.93 6.10 24.94
CA GLY A 68 22.39 7.43 24.57
C GLY A 68 21.74 8.02 23.32
N PRO A 69 22.21 9.18 22.88
CA PRO A 69 21.65 9.84 21.71
C PRO A 69 21.99 9.09 20.43
N GLY A 70 21.15 9.23 19.42
CA GLY A 70 21.30 8.61 18.11
C GLY A 70 20.20 9.04 17.14
N PRO A 71 20.15 8.46 15.95
CA PRO A 71 19.13 8.76 14.96
C PRO A 71 17.73 8.24 15.39
N THR A 72 16.71 8.65 14.65
CA THR A 72 15.36 8.08 14.77
C THR A 72 15.10 7.19 13.55
N VAL A 73 14.60 5.97 13.81
CA VAL A 73 14.15 5.02 12.78
C VAL A 73 12.62 4.91 12.84
N GLY A 74 11.95 5.07 11.69
CA GLY A 74 10.52 4.89 11.54
C GLY A 74 10.16 3.45 11.20
N LEU A 75 9.20 2.87 11.90
CA LEU A 75 8.58 1.57 11.61
C LEU A 75 7.10 1.79 11.33
N ARG A 76 6.59 1.33 10.19
CA ARG A 76 5.23 1.60 9.74
C ARG A 76 4.36 0.36 9.71
N ALA A 77 3.16 0.49 10.20
CA ALA A 77 2.01 -0.37 9.94
C ALA A 77 0.82 0.47 9.45
N ASP A 78 0.11 -0.04 8.46
CA ASP A 78 -1.19 0.43 8.03
C ASP A 78 -2.30 -0.08 8.96
N MET A 79 -3.47 0.60 8.97
CA MET A 79 -4.55 0.28 9.92
C MET A 79 -5.93 0.12 9.29
N ASP A 80 -6.12 0.55 8.04
CA ASP A 80 -7.43 0.58 7.41
C ASP A 80 -7.87 -0.78 6.86
N ALA A 81 -9.17 -0.90 6.64
CA ALA A 81 -9.84 -2.09 6.12
C ALA A 81 -10.48 -1.79 4.76
N LEU A 82 -11.11 -2.81 4.18
CA LEU A 82 -11.71 -2.79 2.85
C LEU A 82 -13.23 -2.92 2.89
N PRO A 83 -13.97 -2.32 1.92
CA PRO A 83 -15.41 -2.45 1.80
C PRO A 83 -15.79 -3.81 1.19
N ILE A 84 -15.51 -4.90 1.92
CA ILE A 84 -15.73 -6.28 1.52
C ILE A 84 -16.66 -6.96 2.53
N VAL A 85 -17.63 -7.72 2.04
CA VAL A 85 -18.44 -8.60 2.87
C VAL A 85 -17.63 -9.83 3.21
N GLU A 86 -17.32 -10.01 4.48
CA GLU A 86 -16.50 -11.13 4.94
C GLU A 86 -17.21 -12.48 4.80
N ALA A 87 -16.48 -13.48 4.34
CA ALA A 87 -16.89 -14.86 4.20
C ALA A 87 -15.81 -15.85 4.68
N SER A 88 -14.95 -15.44 5.61
CA SER A 88 -13.86 -16.25 6.16
C SER A 88 -14.35 -17.40 7.04
N GLY A 89 -15.48 -17.20 7.74
CA GLY A 89 -16.02 -18.19 8.69
C GLY A 89 -15.24 -18.30 10.00
N VAL A 90 -14.30 -17.39 10.28
CA VAL A 90 -13.52 -17.40 11.52
C VAL A 90 -14.34 -16.91 12.73
N PRO A 91 -14.02 -17.35 13.96
CA PRO A 91 -14.76 -16.93 15.17
C PRO A 91 -14.63 -15.44 15.50
N HIS A 92 -13.66 -14.77 14.93
CA HIS A 92 -13.37 -13.34 15.11
C HIS A 92 -13.73 -12.50 13.88
N SER A 93 -14.65 -12.97 13.05
CA SER A 93 -15.14 -12.24 11.88
C SER A 93 -15.59 -10.82 12.23
N SER A 94 -15.55 -9.96 11.23
CA SER A 94 -15.99 -8.56 11.34
C SER A 94 -17.40 -8.42 11.94
N GLU A 95 -17.54 -7.55 12.91
CA GLU A 95 -18.82 -7.12 13.48
C GLU A 95 -19.42 -5.90 12.75
N ASN A 96 -18.67 -5.37 11.72
CA ASN A 96 -19.10 -4.26 10.89
C ASN A 96 -19.51 -4.77 9.49
N PRO A 97 -20.81 -4.97 9.20
CA PRO A 97 -21.25 -5.57 7.95
C PRO A 97 -20.76 -4.81 6.72
N GLY A 98 -20.17 -5.53 5.77
CA GLY A 98 -19.66 -4.94 4.53
C GLY A 98 -18.25 -4.36 4.63
N VAL A 99 -17.60 -4.50 5.78
CA VAL A 99 -16.21 -4.04 6.00
C VAL A 99 -15.39 -5.18 6.58
N MET A 100 -14.18 -5.39 6.08
CA MET A 100 -13.32 -6.50 6.48
C MET A 100 -11.84 -6.13 6.36
N HIS A 101 -11.00 -6.58 7.29
CA HIS A 101 -9.55 -6.59 7.11
C HIS A 101 -9.13 -7.71 6.14
N ALA A 102 -9.29 -7.47 4.83
CA ALA A 102 -8.95 -8.44 3.79
C ALA A 102 -7.54 -8.24 3.20
N CYS A 103 -6.74 -7.33 3.77
CA CYS A 103 -5.34 -7.11 3.41
C CYS A 103 -4.35 -7.43 4.55
N GLY A 104 -4.86 -7.67 5.78
CA GLY A 104 -4.05 -8.06 6.93
C GLY A 104 -3.48 -6.89 7.74
N HIS A 105 -4.03 -5.69 7.57
CA HIS A 105 -3.58 -4.50 8.31
C HIS A 105 -3.84 -4.60 9.82
N ASP A 106 -4.81 -5.39 10.25
CA ASP A 106 -5.00 -5.81 11.65
C ASP A 106 -3.77 -6.56 12.18
N GLY A 107 -3.21 -7.47 11.38
CA GLY A 107 -1.98 -8.20 11.68
C GLY A 107 -0.76 -7.28 11.72
N HIS A 108 -0.62 -6.36 10.74
CA HIS A 108 0.48 -5.40 10.70
C HIS A 108 0.46 -4.50 11.93
N THR A 109 -0.70 -3.93 12.26
CA THR A 109 -0.92 -3.11 13.46
C THR A 109 -0.58 -3.88 14.73
N ALA A 110 -1.08 -5.11 14.87
CA ALA A 110 -0.83 -5.92 16.07
C ALA A 110 0.65 -6.28 16.22
N MET A 111 1.35 -6.66 15.14
CA MET A 111 2.79 -6.96 15.16
C MET A 111 3.62 -5.74 15.58
N LEU A 112 3.29 -4.54 15.09
CA LEU A 112 3.99 -3.33 15.46
C LEU A 112 3.69 -2.93 16.91
N LEU A 113 2.48 -3.14 17.42
CA LEU A 113 2.14 -2.98 18.84
C LEU A 113 2.93 -3.97 19.72
N GLY A 114 3.02 -5.23 19.31
CA GLY A 114 3.81 -6.23 20.05
C GLY A 114 5.30 -5.87 20.11
N ALA A 115 5.86 -5.38 18.99
CA ALA A 115 7.21 -4.84 18.97
C ALA A 115 7.37 -3.59 19.85
N ALA A 116 6.38 -2.70 19.84
CA ALA A 116 6.36 -1.50 20.69
C ALA A 116 6.43 -1.86 22.18
N LYS A 117 5.65 -2.86 22.62
CA LYS A 117 5.66 -3.35 24.00
C LYS A 117 7.06 -3.82 24.41
N TYR A 118 7.68 -4.66 23.60
CA TYR A 118 9.05 -5.13 23.86
C TYR A 118 10.07 -3.99 23.90
N LEU A 119 10.05 -3.10 22.92
CA LEU A 119 10.98 -1.99 22.80
C LEU A 119 10.85 -1.00 23.96
N ALA A 120 9.63 -0.76 24.44
CA ALA A 120 9.38 0.06 25.63
C ALA A 120 9.83 -0.62 26.93
N GLU A 121 9.67 -1.95 27.05
CA GLU A 121 10.16 -2.72 28.19
C GLU A 121 11.70 -2.71 28.29
N THR A 122 12.40 -2.84 27.16
CA THR A 122 13.85 -3.05 27.15
C THR A 122 14.66 -1.80 26.89
N ARG A 123 14.23 -0.96 25.96
CA ARG A 123 14.93 0.26 25.50
C ARG A 123 16.39 0.04 25.13
N ASN A 124 16.74 -1.14 24.67
CA ASN A 124 18.12 -1.57 24.45
C ASN A 124 18.67 -1.14 23.08
N PHE A 125 18.67 0.17 22.84
CA PHE A 125 19.16 0.82 21.62
C PHE A 125 19.56 2.27 21.93
N ALA A 126 20.32 2.91 21.00
CA ALA A 126 20.61 4.35 21.03
C ALA A 126 19.64 5.13 20.14
N GLY A 127 19.41 6.41 20.43
CA GLY A 127 18.46 7.21 19.63
C GLY A 127 17.00 6.86 19.89
N SER A 128 16.15 6.80 18.85
CA SER A 128 14.70 6.63 19.00
C SER A 128 14.09 5.74 17.93
N VAL A 129 13.00 5.08 18.28
CA VAL A 129 12.10 4.42 17.34
C VAL A 129 10.81 5.23 17.24
N ALA A 130 10.43 5.63 16.03
CA ALA A 130 9.13 6.21 15.72
C ALA A 130 8.22 5.11 15.15
N LEU A 131 7.17 4.78 15.88
CA LEU A 131 6.15 3.80 15.50
C LEU A 131 5.04 4.55 14.76
N ILE A 132 4.86 4.25 13.48
CA ILE A 132 3.93 4.93 12.58
C ILE A 132 2.75 3.99 12.33
N PHE A 133 1.58 4.38 12.83
CA PHE A 133 0.31 3.69 12.56
C PHE A 133 -0.49 4.55 11.60
N GLN A 134 -0.57 4.10 10.35
CA GLN A 134 -1.03 4.88 9.22
C GLN A 134 -2.45 4.51 8.81
N PRO A 135 -3.38 5.47 8.60
CA PRO A 135 -4.69 5.24 8.00
C PRO A 135 -4.63 5.28 6.47
N ALA A 136 -5.70 4.80 5.83
CA ALA A 136 -6.04 5.04 4.43
C ALA A 136 -4.95 4.66 3.41
N GLU A 137 -4.36 3.47 3.57
CA GLU A 137 -3.47 2.89 2.57
C GLU A 137 -4.26 2.47 1.31
N GLU A 138 -5.44 1.88 1.47
CA GLU A 138 -6.25 1.22 0.44
C GLU A 138 -6.95 2.18 -0.56
N GLY A 139 -6.51 3.44 -0.64
CA GLY A 139 -7.05 4.38 -1.64
C GLY A 139 -7.10 5.84 -1.21
N GLY A 140 -6.70 6.15 0.01
CA GLY A 140 -6.71 7.54 0.52
C GLY A 140 -5.35 8.24 0.49
N GLY A 141 -4.25 7.48 0.36
CA GLY A 141 -2.89 8.03 0.40
C GLY A 141 -2.54 8.62 1.77
N GLY A 142 -2.96 7.96 2.85
CA GLY A 142 -2.70 8.41 4.22
C GLY A 142 -1.22 8.59 4.52
N GLY A 143 -0.36 7.72 3.93
CA GLY A 143 1.10 7.85 4.01
C GLY A 143 1.60 9.18 3.43
N ASN A 144 1.09 9.60 2.27
CA ASN A 144 1.41 10.89 1.68
C ASN A 144 0.98 12.06 2.57
N ILE A 145 -0.24 12.01 3.11
CA ILE A 145 -0.77 13.08 3.98
C ILE A 145 0.09 13.20 5.24
N MET A 146 0.45 12.10 5.90
CA MET A 146 1.33 12.11 7.06
C MET A 146 2.71 12.71 6.74
N VAL A 147 3.27 12.41 5.56
CA VAL A 147 4.53 13.00 5.08
C VAL A 147 4.37 14.50 4.86
N GLN A 148 3.28 14.94 4.20
CA GLN A 148 2.99 16.36 3.95
C GLN A 148 2.72 17.16 5.24
N GLU A 149 2.17 16.54 6.27
CA GLU A 149 2.01 17.12 7.61
C GLU A 149 3.34 17.26 8.37
N GLY A 150 4.46 16.88 7.73
CA GLY A 150 5.80 17.05 8.27
C GLY A 150 6.26 15.96 9.24
N MET A 151 5.63 14.77 9.22
CA MET A 151 5.94 13.67 10.13
C MET A 151 7.44 13.35 10.17
N MET A 152 8.09 13.26 9.01
CA MET A 152 9.50 12.86 8.92
C MET A 152 10.43 13.83 9.66
N ASP A 153 10.21 15.12 9.50
CA ASP A 153 11.04 16.16 10.13
C ASP A 153 10.67 16.36 11.60
N ARG A 154 9.37 16.35 11.92
CA ARG A 154 8.86 16.53 13.29
C ARG A 154 9.44 15.51 14.26
N PHE A 155 9.54 14.25 13.86
CA PHE A 155 10.07 13.16 14.70
C PHE A 155 11.54 12.84 14.40
N GLY A 156 12.21 13.60 13.53
CA GLY A 156 13.61 13.41 13.17
C GLY A 156 13.90 12.05 12.52
N ILE A 157 12.90 11.48 11.81
CA ILE A 157 13.03 10.18 11.17
C ILE A 157 14.08 10.25 10.06
N SER A 158 15.15 9.47 10.19
CA SER A 158 16.26 9.42 9.25
C SER A 158 16.18 8.25 8.26
N ARG A 159 15.55 7.16 8.69
CA ARG A 159 15.26 5.96 7.89
C ARG A 159 13.87 5.43 8.21
N VAL A 160 13.23 4.78 7.24
CA VAL A 160 11.86 4.25 7.41
C VAL A 160 11.74 2.84 6.86
N PHE A 161 11.00 1.97 7.54
CA PHE A 161 10.78 0.58 7.13
C PHE A 161 9.30 0.22 7.20
N GLY A 162 8.84 -0.51 6.18
CA GLY A 162 7.51 -1.09 6.06
C GLY A 162 7.58 -2.61 5.88
N MET A 163 6.52 -3.30 6.29
CA MET A 163 6.38 -4.74 6.10
C MET A 163 4.94 -5.08 5.78
N HIS A 164 4.72 -5.98 4.83
CA HIS A 164 3.40 -6.47 4.46
C HIS A 164 3.35 -8.00 4.46
N ASN A 165 2.26 -8.56 4.89
CA ASN A 165 2.02 -9.98 4.78
C ASN A 165 1.82 -10.40 3.30
N MET A 166 2.20 -11.63 2.98
CA MET A 166 2.05 -12.17 1.62
C MET A 166 1.49 -13.59 1.66
N PRO A 167 0.20 -13.79 1.28
CA PRO A 167 -0.34 -15.11 1.03
C PRO A 167 0.46 -15.88 -0.03
N GLY A 168 0.58 -17.20 0.15
CA GLY A 168 1.38 -18.06 -0.72
C GLY A 168 2.88 -18.13 -0.37
N LEU A 169 3.42 -17.15 0.36
CA LEU A 169 4.74 -17.25 0.97
C LEU A 169 4.61 -17.97 2.32
N PRO A 170 5.38 -19.05 2.59
CA PRO A 170 5.28 -19.80 3.84
C PRO A 170 5.53 -18.93 5.08
N VAL A 171 4.82 -19.19 6.17
CA VAL A 171 5.06 -18.53 7.47
C VAL A 171 6.53 -18.65 7.90
N GLY A 172 7.10 -17.55 8.39
CA GLY A 172 8.49 -17.47 8.77
C GLY A 172 9.46 -17.34 7.60
N GLN A 173 8.98 -17.11 6.38
CA GLN A 173 9.79 -16.68 5.25
C GLN A 173 9.59 -15.21 4.99
N PHE A 174 10.61 -14.57 4.38
CA PHE A 174 10.57 -13.17 3.96
C PHE A 174 11.00 -13.04 2.51
N ALA A 175 10.53 -12.01 1.84
CA ALA A 175 10.92 -11.70 0.46
C ALA A 175 11.15 -10.19 0.30
N ILE A 176 12.26 -9.82 -0.33
CA ILE A 176 12.65 -8.41 -0.53
C ILE A 176 13.49 -8.31 -1.81
N ARG A 177 13.62 -7.11 -2.33
CA ARG A 177 14.57 -6.78 -3.40
C ARG A 177 15.02 -5.33 -3.29
N THR A 178 16.22 -5.03 -3.78
CA THR A 178 16.66 -3.65 -4.02
C THR A 178 15.97 -3.07 -5.24
N GLY A 179 15.66 -1.79 -5.20
CA GLY A 179 14.98 -1.10 -6.29
C GLY A 179 13.44 -1.26 -6.24
N PRO A 180 12.76 -1.22 -7.37
CA PRO A 180 11.30 -1.27 -7.40
C PRO A 180 10.79 -2.63 -6.92
N ILE A 181 10.00 -2.64 -5.84
CA ILE A 181 9.37 -3.84 -5.29
C ILE A 181 7.86 -3.88 -5.59
N MET A 182 7.17 -2.71 -5.61
CA MET A 182 5.78 -2.58 -6.01
C MET A 182 5.62 -1.43 -7.00
N ALA A 183 4.56 -1.48 -7.81
CA ALA A 183 4.36 -0.55 -8.91
C ALA A 183 3.86 0.82 -8.46
N ALA A 184 4.21 1.85 -9.24
CA ALA A 184 3.45 3.08 -9.27
C ALA A 184 2.05 2.82 -9.83
N THR A 185 1.05 3.52 -9.31
CA THR A 185 -0.34 3.40 -9.71
C THR A 185 -0.88 4.73 -10.22
N ALA A 186 -1.67 4.67 -11.28
CA ALA A 186 -2.50 5.79 -11.69
C ALA A 186 -3.84 5.26 -12.21
N GLU A 187 -4.85 6.13 -12.12
CA GLU A 187 -6.17 5.92 -12.70
C GLU A 187 -6.45 7.01 -13.71
N PHE A 188 -7.28 6.69 -14.69
CA PHE A 188 -7.76 7.68 -15.66
C PHE A 188 -9.24 7.50 -15.93
N THR A 189 -9.93 8.62 -16.10
CA THR A 189 -11.28 8.70 -16.64
C THR A 189 -11.27 9.63 -17.84
N ILE A 190 -11.80 9.18 -18.97
CA ILE A 190 -11.82 9.92 -20.24
C ILE A 190 -13.24 10.06 -20.71
N THR A 191 -13.70 11.30 -20.80
CA THR A 191 -15.00 11.65 -21.35
C THR A 191 -14.85 12.13 -22.80
N VAL A 192 -15.43 11.39 -23.73
CA VAL A 192 -15.49 11.75 -25.14
C VAL A 192 -16.83 12.42 -25.39
N LYS A 193 -16.83 13.73 -25.64
CA LYS A 193 -17.99 14.50 -26.04
C LYS A 193 -18.04 14.64 -27.56
N GLY A 194 -19.07 14.07 -28.14
CA GLY A 194 -19.35 14.15 -29.56
C GLY A 194 -20.56 15.03 -29.87
N LYS A 195 -21.34 14.59 -30.83
CA LYS A 195 -22.65 15.15 -31.18
C LYS A 195 -23.58 13.98 -31.46
N GLY A 196 -24.54 13.76 -30.60
CA GLY A 196 -25.54 12.72 -30.74
C GLY A 196 -26.55 12.96 -31.84
N GLY A 197 -27.36 11.93 -32.10
CA GLY A 197 -28.41 12.02 -33.11
C GLY A 197 -29.04 10.70 -33.48
N HIS A 198 -29.79 10.69 -34.59
CA HIS A 198 -30.46 9.49 -35.05
C HIS A 198 -29.47 8.52 -35.66
N ALA A 199 -29.44 7.27 -35.21
CA ALA A 199 -28.46 6.25 -35.62
C ALA A 199 -28.45 5.96 -37.14
N ALA A 200 -29.57 6.19 -37.82
CA ALA A 200 -29.63 6.08 -39.29
C ALA A 200 -29.06 7.31 -40.03
N MET A 201 -28.65 8.36 -39.32
CA MET A 201 -28.12 9.61 -39.90
C MET A 201 -26.73 9.95 -39.30
N PRO A 202 -25.74 9.00 -39.26
CA PRO A 202 -24.45 9.21 -38.59
C PRO A 202 -23.64 10.38 -39.20
N HIS A 203 -23.87 10.72 -40.48
CA HIS A 203 -23.22 11.83 -41.18
C HIS A 203 -23.58 13.22 -40.58
N ARG A 204 -24.56 13.30 -39.69
CA ARG A 204 -24.98 14.54 -38.99
C ARG A 204 -24.49 14.60 -37.54
N THR A 205 -23.74 13.60 -37.14
CA THR A 205 -23.26 13.39 -35.76
C THR A 205 -21.72 13.37 -35.70
N VAL A 206 -21.21 13.40 -34.49
CA VAL A 206 -19.83 13.01 -34.14
C VAL A 206 -19.98 11.89 -33.11
N ASP A 207 -19.75 10.66 -33.53
CA ASP A 207 -20.10 9.47 -32.76
C ASP A 207 -19.04 9.17 -31.65
N PRO A 208 -19.37 9.43 -30.39
CA PRO A 208 -18.43 9.22 -29.30
C PRO A 208 -18.13 7.73 -29.03
N VAL A 209 -19.03 6.81 -29.41
CA VAL A 209 -18.84 5.37 -29.25
C VAL A 209 -17.71 4.87 -30.15
N VAL A 210 -17.70 5.32 -31.39
CA VAL A 210 -16.65 4.99 -32.38
C VAL A 210 -15.29 5.55 -31.91
N ILE A 211 -15.27 6.80 -31.45
CA ILE A 211 -14.05 7.47 -31.02
C ILE A 211 -13.49 6.79 -29.75
N ALA A 212 -14.32 6.53 -28.75
CA ALA A 212 -13.91 5.84 -27.52
C ALA A 212 -13.37 4.42 -27.80
N SER A 213 -14.00 3.69 -28.73
CA SER A 213 -13.52 2.37 -29.17
C SER A 213 -12.12 2.43 -29.80
N GLN A 214 -11.84 3.47 -30.59
CA GLN A 214 -10.50 3.69 -31.15
C GLN A 214 -9.46 4.06 -30.09
N LEU A 215 -9.83 4.85 -29.06
CA LEU A 215 -8.96 5.14 -27.92
C LEU A 215 -8.54 3.87 -27.19
N VAL A 216 -9.46 2.93 -26.94
CA VAL A 216 -9.14 1.64 -26.30
C VAL A 216 -8.06 0.89 -27.09
N GLY A 217 -8.19 0.83 -28.41
CA GLY A 217 -7.19 0.23 -29.29
C GLY A 217 -5.87 1.00 -29.33
N ALA A 218 -5.94 2.33 -29.42
CA ALA A 218 -4.76 3.18 -29.47
C ALA A 218 -3.93 3.11 -28.18
N PHE A 219 -4.53 3.00 -27.01
CA PHE A 219 -3.82 2.88 -25.73
C PHE A 219 -2.96 1.61 -25.66
N GLN A 220 -3.33 0.53 -26.35
CA GLN A 220 -2.50 -0.68 -26.39
C GLN A 220 -1.15 -0.42 -27.08
N THR A 221 -1.07 0.60 -27.95
CA THR A 221 0.19 0.98 -28.61
C THR A 221 1.17 1.66 -27.68
N ILE A 222 0.72 2.22 -26.56
CA ILE A 222 1.61 2.79 -25.53
C ILE A 222 2.55 1.71 -25.01
N VAL A 223 1.99 0.57 -24.63
CA VAL A 223 2.77 -0.59 -24.14
C VAL A 223 3.53 -1.25 -25.26
N SER A 224 2.87 -1.54 -26.39
CA SER A 224 3.44 -2.41 -27.43
C SER A 224 4.37 -1.70 -28.42
N ARG A 225 4.34 -0.35 -28.54
CA ARG A 225 5.09 0.41 -29.57
C ARG A 225 5.86 1.62 -29.03
N THR A 226 5.55 2.08 -27.82
CA THR A 226 6.16 3.31 -27.29
C THR A 226 7.06 3.04 -26.09
N THR A 227 6.73 2.03 -25.28
CA THR A 227 7.51 1.62 -24.10
C THR A 227 8.69 0.73 -24.55
N ASP A 228 9.86 0.91 -23.93
CA ASP A 228 11.01 0.02 -24.13
C ASP A 228 10.59 -1.42 -23.76
N PRO A 229 10.86 -2.42 -24.61
CA PRO A 229 10.45 -3.81 -24.36
C PRO A 229 10.96 -4.45 -23.08
N ILE A 230 12.03 -3.91 -22.49
CA ILE A 230 12.57 -4.39 -21.20
C ILE A 230 11.93 -3.68 -19.99
N GLU A 231 11.09 -2.69 -20.21
CA GLU A 231 10.39 -1.96 -19.15
C GLU A 231 8.97 -2.50 -18.94
N SER A 232 8.54 -2.47 -17.68
CA SER A 232 7.20 -2.92 -17.32
C SER A 232 6.20 -1.76 -17.35
N LEU A 233 5.15 -1.91 -18.16
CA LEU A 233 4.01 -1.00 -18.20
C LEU A 233 2.72 -1.79 -18.41
N VAL A 234 1.70 -1.48 -17.60
CA VAL A 234 0.31 -1.93 -17.80
C VAL A 234 -0.55 -0.72 -18.05
N VAL A 235 -1.35 -0.74 -19.12
CA VAL A 235 -2.42 0.23 -19.40
C VAL A 235 -3.68 -0.58 -19.70
N THR A 236 -4.65 -0.54 -18.77
CA THR A 236 -5.88 -1.33 -18.90
C THR A 236 -7.10 -0.42 -18.84
N VAL A 237 -7.97 -0.50 -19.84
CA VAL A 237 -9.31 0.07 -19.80
C VAL A 237 -10.23 -0.94 -19.13
N THR A 238 -10.90 -0.54 -18.05
CA THR A 238 -11.74 -1.42 -17.21
C THR A 238 -13.22 -1.07 -17.28
N LYS A 239 -13.56 0.17 -17.69
CA LYS A 239 -14.93 0.65 -17.82
C LYS A 239 -15.13 1.26 -19.19
N PHE A 240 -16.30 1.02 -19.80
CA PHE A 240 -16.76 1.63 -21.03
C PHE A 240 -18.27 1.82 -20.95
N HIS A 241 -18.74 3.08 -20.90
CA HIS A 241 -20.14 3.42 -20.78
C HIS A 241 -20.56 4.36 -21.92
N ALA A 242 -21.57 3.98 -22.68
CA ALA A 242 -22.11 4.83 -23.75
C ALA A 242 -23.48 4.33 -24.21
N GLY A 243 -24.44 5.26 -24.32
CA GLY A 243 -25.74 5.04 -24.96
C GLY A 243 -26.68 4.10 -24.21
N ASP A 244 -28.00 4.30 -24.41
CA ASP A 244 -29.06 3.53 -23.76
C ASP A 244 -30.12 3.00 -24.74
N ALA A 245 -30.06 3.39 -26.02
CA ALA A 245 -31.07 3.06 -27.02
C ALA A 245 -30.47 2.63 -28.36
N TYR A 246 -31.10 1.66 -29.02
CA TYR A 246 -30.63 1.09 -30.28
C TYR A 246 -30.58 2.07 -31.45
N ASN A 247 -31.42 3.11 -31.44
CA ASN A 247 -31.59 4.04 -32.56
C ASN A 247 -31.07 5.47 -32.27
N ILE A 248 -30.28 5.63 -31.20
CA ILE A 248 -29.72 6.93 -30.79
C ILE A 248 -28.21 6.81 -30.68
N ILE A 249 -27.47 7.69 -31.37
CA ILE A 249 -26.05 7.95 -31.10
C ILE A 249 -26.02 8.91 -29.89
N PRO A 250 -25.32 8.54 -28.79
CA PRO A 250 -25.29 9.36 -27.58
C PRO A 250 -24.46 10.66 -27.77
N GLU A 251 -24.63 11.62 -26.88
CA GLU A 251 -23.83 12.86 -26.85
C GLU A 251 -22.40 12.61 -26.32
N GLN A 252 -22.23 11.59 -25.48
CA GLN A 252 -20.93 11.28 -24.88
C GLN A 252 -20.71 9.78 -24.65
N ALA A 253 -19.44 9.41 -24.54
CA ALA A 253 -18.99 8.11 -24.03
C ALA A 253 -17.94 8.34 -22.94
N GLU A 254 -17.88 7.44 -21.97
CA GLU A 254 -16.89 7.45 -20.90
C GLU A 254 -16.10 6.13 -20.93
N ILE A 255 -14.78 6.24 -20.85
CA ILE A 255 -13.90 5.11 -20.58
C ILE A 255 -13.02 5.42 -19.36
N ALA A 256 -12.80 4.42 -18.54
CA ALA A 256 -11.89 4.54 -17.40
C ALA A 256 -10.99 3.33 -17.29
N GLY A 257 -9.85 3.52 -16.62
CA GLY A 257 -8.87 2.46 -16.50
C GLY A 257 -7.73 2.78 -15.55
N THR A 258 -6.71 1.95 -15.61
CA THR A 258 -5.58 2.02 -14.68
C THR A 258 -4.24 1.88 -15.41
N VAL A 259 -3.21 2.49 -14.81
CA VAL A 259 -1.81 2.39 -15.25
C VAL A 259 -0.98 1.84 -14.10
N ARG A 260 -0.04 0.92 -14.41
CA ARG A 260 0.95 0.38 -13.47
C ARG A 260 2.32 0.35 -14.11
N THR A 261 3.36 0.75 -13.37
CA THR A 261 4.75 0.71 -13.86
C THR A 261 5.74 0.64 -12.71
N LEU A 262 6.96 0.20 -13.02
CA LEU A 262 8.05 0.08 -12.05
C LEU A 262 9.09 1.23 -12.16
N LYS A 263 8.82 2.23 -13.03
CA LYS A 263 9.74 3.37 -13.23
C LYS A 263 8.98 4.68 -13.38
N LYS A 264 9.49 5.72 -12.76
CA LYS A 264 8.92 7.09 -12.80
C LYS A 264 8.88 7.67 -14.22
N GLU A 265 9.92 7.42 -15.01
CA GLU A 265 10.02 7.88 -16.38
C GLU A 265 8.97 7.20 -17.29
N VAL A 266 8.68 5.93 -17.06
CA VAL A 266 7.65 5.17 -17.77
C VAL A 266 6.25 5.62 -17.36
N ALA A 267 6.04 5.99 -16.09
CA ALA A 267 4.78 6.60 -15.63
C ALA A 267 4.52 7.95 -16.34
N ALA A 268 5.54 8.80 -16.42
CA ALA A 268 5.46 10.08 -17.13
C ALA A 268 5.16 9.88 -18.64
N LEU A 269 5.84 8.92 -19.27
CA LEU A 269 5.60 8.55 -20.68
C LEU A 269 4.15 8.09 -20.90
N ALA A 270 3.64 7.20 -20.04
CA ALA A 270 2.27 6.69 -20.16
C ALA A 270 1.24 7.83 -20.07
N ARG A 271 1.40 8.72 -19.10
CA ARG A 271 0.56 9.92 -18.95
C ARG A 271 0.58 10.80 -20.19
N GLU A 272 1.78 11.16 -20.66
CA GLU A 272 1.96 11.98 -21.87
C GLU A 272 1.27 11.35 -23.08
N ARG A 273 1.46 10.04 -23.29
CA ARG A 273 0.90 9.34 -24.45
C ARG A 273 -0.61 9.22 -24.40
N ILE A 274 -1.21 9.00 -23.22
CA ILE A 274 -2.67 8.99 -23.04
C ILE A 274 -3.24 10.36 -23.46
N HIS A 275 -2.69 11.44 -22.94
CA HIS A 275 -3.13 12.79 -23.32
C HIS A 275 -2.95 13.09 -24.82
N ALA A 276 -1.81 12.71 -25.39
CA ALA A 276 -1.53 12.94 -26.82
C ALA A 276 -2.49 12.16 -27.73
N LEU A 277 -2.78 10.91 -27.41
CA LEU A 277 -3.74 10.09 -28.19
C LEU A 277 -5.16 10.66 -28.09
N CYS A 278 -5.60 11.10 -26.91
CA CYS A 278 -6.88 11.75 -26.73
C CYS A 278 -6.99 13.05 -27.54
N ALA A 279 -5.99 13.91 -27.46
CA ALA A 279 -5.95 15.16 -28.22
C ALA A 279 -5.95 14.91 -29.74
N GLY A 280 -5.13 13.93 -30.19
CA GLY A 280 -5.03 13.56 -31.61
C GLY A 280 -6.32 13.01 -32.19
N LEU A 281 -6.99 12.09 -31.50
CA LEU A 281 -8.26 11.53 -31.95
C LEU A 281 -9.40 12.54 -31.84
N GLY A 282 -9.43 13.37 -30.81
CA GLY A 282 -10.37 14.47 -30.69
C GLY A 282 -10.31 15.41 -31.89
N ALA A 283 -9.10 15.86 -32.27
CA ALA A 283 -8.88 16.70 -33.43
C ALA A 283 -9.26 16.01 -34.76
N ALA A 284 -8.92 14.72 -34.91
CA ALA A 284 -9.20 13.95 -36.13
C ALA A 284 -10.69 13.76 -36.37
N PHE A 285 -11.50 13.59 -35.31
CA PHE A 285 -12.93 13.30 -35.40
C PHE A 285 -13.82 14.52 -35.09
N GLY A 286 -13.25 15.66 -34.69
CA GLY A 286 -14.00 16.86 -34.30
C GLY A 286 -14.77 16.69 -32.97
N ALA A 287 -14.25 15.89 -32.05
CA ALA A 287 -14.79 15.66 -30.72
C ALA A 287 -13.98 16.41 -29.64
N GLU A 288 -14.63 16.79 -28.56
CA GLU A 288 -13.96 17.24 -27.32
C GLU A 288 -13.65 16.02 -26.44
N ILE A 289 -12.39 15.83 -26.07
CA ILE A 289 -11.99 14.72 -25.19
C ILE A 289 -11.36 15.30 -23.93
N HIS A 290 -12.01 15.06 -22.80
CA HIS A 290 -11.51 15.43 -21.49
C HIS A 290 -10.81 14.24 -20.85
N VAL A 291 -9.63 14.48 -20.28
CA VAL A 291 -8.83 13.46 -19.58
C VAL A 291 -8.67 13.89 -18.13
N ASP A 292 -9.22 13.11 -17.23
CA ASP A 292 -8.92 13.15 -15.81
C ASP A 292 -7.92 12.02 -15.51
N TYR A 293 -6.72 12.39 -15.05
CA TYR A 293 -5.63 11.46 -14.79
C TYR A 293 -5.09 11.68 -13.40
N ASP A 294 -5.34 10.72 -12.52
CA ASP A 294 -4.88 10.73 -11.14
C ASP A 294 -3.67 9.80 -10.96
N ALA A 295 -2.53 10.38 -10.59
CA ALA A 295 -1.33 9.64 -10.25
C ALA A 295 -1.36 9.33 -8.75
N ASN A 296 -1.88 8.16 -8.38
CA ASN A 296 -2.13 7.81 -6.98
C ASN A 296 -0.82 7.59 -6.22
N TYR A 297 -0.11 6.46 -6.44
CA TYR A 297 1.07 6.10 -5.66
C TYR A 297 2.33 6.05 -6.53
N PRO A 298 3.47 6.58 -6.06
CA PRO A 298 4.75 6.39 -6.71
C PRO A 298 5.23 4.93 -6.62
N VAL A 299 6.32 4.60 -7.31
CA VAL A 299 6.97 3.29 -7.21
C VAL A 299 7.43 3.06 -5.77
N THR A 300 7.07 1.94 -5.16
CA THR A 300 7.66 1.51 -3.89
C THR A 300 9.08 1.05 -4.19
N PHE A 301 10.04 1.93 -3.93
CA PHE A 301 11.44 1.77 -4.31
C PHE A 301 12.32 1.58 -3.09
N ASN A 302 12.87 0.39 -2.91
CA ASN A 302 13.76 0.04 -1.82
C ASN A 302 15.18 0.57 -2.05
N HIS A 303 15.71 1.31 -1.09
CA HIS A 303 17.08 1.80 -1.10
C HIS A 303 18.07 0.66 -0.82
N ALA A 304 19.21 0.67 -1.48
CA ALA A 304 20.14 -0.47 -1.48
C ALA A 304 20.66 -0.83 -0.08
N ASP A 305 21.14 0.16 0.67
CA ASP A 305 21.73 -0.06 1.99
C ASP A 305 20.68 -0.55 3.00
N GLU A 306 19.51 0.06 2.99
CA GLU A 306 18.38 -0.32 3.86
C GLU A 306 17.82 -1.69 3.50
N THR A 307 17.83 -2.05 2.21
CA THR A 307 17.46 -3.40 1.76
C THR A 307 18.39 -4.47 2.31
N VAL A 308 19.71 -4.22 2.30
CA VAL A 308 20.69 -5.14 2.88
C VAL A 308 20.43 -5.31 4.37
N VAL A 309 20.27 -4.22 5.11
CA VAL A 309 19.97 -4.27 6.56
C VAL A 309 18.69 -5.05 6.83
N ALA A 310 17.60 -4.74 6.11
CA ALA A 310 16.31 -5.42 6.27
C ALA A 310 16.41 -6.93 5.98
N ALA A 311 17.11 -7.30 4.90
CA ALA A 311 17.29 -8.69 4.51
C ALA A 311 18.18 -9.47 5.50
N ASP A 312 19.21 -8.85 6.06
CA ASP A 312 20.09 -9.47 7.04
C ASP A 312 19.39 -9.68 8.38
N VAL A 313 18.57 -8.71 8.80
CA VAL A 313 17.71 -8.85 9.98
C VAL A 313 16.66 -9.95 9.77
N ALA A 314 16.01 -9.99 8.62
CA ALA A 314 15.07 -11.07 8.28
C ALA A 314 15.76 -12.45 8.31
N ALA A 315 16.99 -12.55 7.80
CA ALA A 315 17.79 -13.78 7.84
C ALA A 315 18.20 -14.17 9.27
N ALA A 316 18.45 -13.21 10.14
CA ALA A 316 18.72 -13.47 11.56
C ALA A 316 17.49 -14.02 12.30
N VAL A 317 16.29 -13.61 11.89
CA VAL A 317 15.01 -14.06 12.47
C VAL A 317 14.56 -15.40 11.88
N ALA A 318 14.56 -15.52 10.56
CA ALA A 318 14.00 -16.68 9.85
C ALA A 318 15.01 -17.79 9.56
N GLY A 319 16.28 -17.45 9.51
CA GLY A 319 17.35 -18.25 8.96
C GLY A 319 17.69 -17.86 7.52
N PRO A 320 18.98 -17.98 7.11
CA PRO A 320 19.46 -17.44 5.84
C PRO A 320 18.79 -18.05 4.60
N GLY A 321 18.36 -19.31 4.66
CA GLY A 321 17.65 -19.97 3.57
C GLY A 321 16.14 -19.64 3.46
N ARG A 322 15.64 -18.74 4.30
CA ARG A 322 14.22 -18.36 4.33
C ARG A 322 13.98 -16.89 3.94
N VAL A 323 14.94 -16.26 3.30
CA VAL A 323 14.82 -14.90 2.78
C VAL A 323 15.12 -14.88 1.29
N GLU A 324 14.11 -14.65 0.49
CA GLU A 324 14.26 -14.38 -0.95
C GLU A 324 14.70 -12.91 -1.13
N ARG A 325 15.95 -12.71 -1.58
CA ARG A 325 16.58 -11.37 -1.68
C ARG A 325 16.44 -10.73 -3.05
N ALA A 326 15.89 -11.44 -4.01
CA ALA A 326 15.73 -11.00 -5.39
C ALA A 326 14.33 -11.32 -5.95
N MET A 327 13.30 -11.19 -5.09
CA MET A 327 11.93 -11.46 -5.50
C MET A 327 11.55 -10.65 -6.75
N PRO A 328 10.78 -11.21 -7.70
CA PRO A 328 10.19 -10.41 -8.76
C PRO A 328 9.34 -9.29 -8.19
N PRO A 329 9.33 -8.09 -8.80
CA PRO A 329 8.45 -7.01 -8.35
C PRO A 329 6.99 -7.39 -8.61
N VAL A 330 6.08 -6.86 -7.79
CA VAL A 330 4.64 -7.04 -7.96
C VAL A 330 3.99 -5.77 -8.51
N MET A 331 2.85 -5.93 -9.19
CA MET A 331 2.15 -4.80 -9.83
C MET A 331 1.08 -4.17 -8.92
N GLY A 332 0.98 -4.57 -7.65
CA GLY A 332 0.22 -3.85 -6.63
C GLY A 332 0.84 -2.49 -6.33
N GLY A 333 0.05 -1.57 -5.83
CA GLY A 333 0.50 -0.27 -5.31
C GLY A 333 0.63 -0.30 -3.80
N GLU A 334 1.39 0.65 -3.23
CA GLU A 334 1.60 0.79 -1.79
C GLU A 334 2.00 2.24 -1.50
N ASP A 335 1.26 2.93 -0.64
CA ASP A 335 1.47 4.35 -0.36
C ASP A 335 2.64 4.63 0.61
N PHE A 336 3.22 3.59 1.23
CA PHE A 336 4.52 3.67 1.90
C PHE A 336 5.62 4.20 0.97
N SER A 337 5.41 4.10 -0.34
CA SER A 337 6.26 4.68 -1.37
C SER A 337 6.55 6.16 -1.16
N TYR A 338 5.59 6.95 -0.65
CA TYR A 338 5.81 8.35 -0.30
C TYR A 338 6.78 8.55 0.86
N MET A 339 6.78 7.64 1.83
CA MET A 339 7.75 7.65 2.92
C MET A 339 9.15 7.30 2.41
N LEU A 340 9.26 6.38 1.44
CA LEU A 340 10.51 6.03 0.77
C LEU A 340 11.04 7.14 -0.14
N GLU A 341 10.18 7.96 -0.75
CA GLU A 341 10.61 9.17 -1.46
C GLU A 341 11.14 10.26 -0.49
N ALA A 342 10.62 10.31 0.72
CA ALA A 342 11.01 11.30 1.73
C ALA A 342 12.28 10.90 2.50
N ARG A 343 12.52 9.60 2.74
CA ARG A 343 13.65 9.08 3.54
C ARG A 343 14.16 7.76 2.97
N PRO A 344 15.46 7.47 3.12
CA PRO A 344 15.99 6.14 2.86
C PRO A 344 15.23 5.08 3.67
N GLY A 345 14.93 3.95 3.02
CA GLY A 345 14.16 2.89 3.68
C GLY A 345 13.99 1.66 2.81
N ALA A 346 13.29 0.68 3.34
CA ALA A 346 12.96 -0.55 2.64
C ALA A 346 11.59 -1.09 3.05
N PHE A 347 10.94 -1.73 2.10
CA PHE A 347 9.71 -2.48 2.27
C PHE A 347 9.99 -3.97 2.06
N ILE A 348 9.45 -4.83 2.92
CA ILE A 348 9.68 -6.27 2.91
C ILE A 348 8.35 -7.02 2.99
N PHE A 349 8.24 -8.14 2.30
CA PHE A 349 7.12 -9.06 2.46
C PHE A 349 7.43 -10.15 3.47
N MET A 350 6.41 -10.54 4.24
CA MET A 350 6.44 -11.62 5.21
C MET A 350 5.39 -12.66 4.88
N GLY A 351 5.72 -13.94 4.97
CA GLY A 351 4.82 -15.02 4.62
C GLY A 351 3.62 -15.14 5.56
N ASN A 352 2.43 -15.23 4.96
CA ASN A 352 1.15 -15.49 5.62
C ASN A 352 0.72 -16.97 5.53
N GLY A 353 1.50 -17.79 4.79
CA GLY A 353 1.17 -19.19 4.53
C GLY A 353 0.17 -19.38 3.38
N ASP A 354 -0.38 -20.58 3.29
CA ASP A 354 -1.37 -20.95 2.27
C ASP A 354 -2.78 -20.50 2.71
N THR A 355 -3.04 -19.20 2.54
CA THR A 355 -4.33 -18.56 2.84
C THR A 355 -4.97 -18.06 1.54
N ALA A 356 -6.25 -17.64 1.60
CA ALA A 356 -6.86 -16.90 0.49
C ALA A 356 -6.03 -15.65 0.17
N ASN A 357 -6.05 -15.21 -1.08
CA ASN A 357 -5.34 -14.01 -1.52
C ASN A 357 -5.86 -12.75 -0.82
N LEU A 358 -5.01 -11.71 -0.80
CA LEU A 358 -5.43 -10.37 -0.37
C LEU A 358 -6.68 -9.92 -1.13
N HIS A 359 -7.53 -9.13 -0.48
CA HIS A 359 -8.82 -8.61 -0.99
C HIS A 359 -9.86 -9.70 -1.29
N HIS A 360 -9.64 -10.94 -0.85
CA HIS A 360 -10.61 -12.02 -1.01
C HIS A 360 -11.53 -12.09 0.22
N PRO A 361 -12.86 -12.30 0.07
CA PRO A 361 -13.80 -12.37 1.20
C PRO A 361 -13.48 -13.46 2.24
N ALA A 362 -12.75 -14.49 1.86
CA ALA A 362 -12.33 -15.58 2.75
C ALA A 362 -10.88 -15.42 3.25
N TYR A 363 -10.26 -14.24 3.06
CA TYR A 363 -8.94 -13.98 3.60
C TYR A 363 -8.95 -13.99 5.13
N ASP A 364 -7.89 -14.51 5.74
CA ASP A 364 -7.59 -14.38 7.16
C ASP A 364 -6.08 -14.25 7.36
N PHE A 365 -5.67 -13.32 8.23
CA PHE A 365 -4.28 -13.19 8.61
C PHE A 365 -3.87 -14.38 9.48
N ASN A 366 -2.74 -15.02 9.16
CA ASN A 366 -2.27 -16.16 9.93
C ASN A 366 -1.55 -15.71 11.21
N ASP A 367 -2.17 -15.93 12.35
CA ASP A 367 -1.62 -15.54 13.65
C ASP A 367 -0.24 -16.18 13.94
N GLU A 368 0.12 -17.33 13.34
CA GLU A 368 1.45 -17.93 13.48
C GLU A 368 2.58 -17.02 12.93
N ALA A 369 2.25 -16.08 12.04
CA ALA A 369 3.18 -15.11 11.49
C ALA A 369 3.59 -14.01 12.50
N ILE A 370 2.77 -13.76 13.52
CA ILE A 370 2.93 -12.64 14.47
C ILE A 370 4.29 -12.63 15.15
N ALA A 371 4.74 -13.76 15.71
CA ALA A 371 6.03 -13.81 16.41
C ALA A 371 7.23 -13.54 15.47
N HIS A 372 7.11 -13.91 14.18
CA HIS A 372 8.12 -13.62 13.16
C HIS A 372 8.19 -12.12 12.85
N GLY A 373 7.04 -11.49 12.62
CA GLY A 373 6.96 -10.06 12.34
C GLY A 373 7.40 -9.20 13.52
N MET A 374 6.95 -9.52 14.74
CA MET A 374 7.44 -8.86 15.96
C MET A 374 8.95 -8.96 16.10
N SER A 375 9.51 -10.18 15.93
CA SER A 375 10.95 -10.40 16.05
C SER A 375 11.73 -9.63 14.99
N TYR A 376 11.20 -9.52 13.77
CA TYR A 376 11.78 -8.71 12.72
C TYR A 376 11.82 -7.23 13.09
N TRP A 377 10.70 -6.64 13.53
CA TRP A 377 10.63 -5.24 13.94
C TRP A 377 11.58 -4.90 15.10
N ILE A 378 11.61 -5.76 16.12
CA ILE A 378 12.48 -5.59 17.27
C ILE A 378 13.95 -5.62 16.85
N ARG A 379 14.34 -6.65 16.09
CA ARG A 379 15.74 -6.79 15.63
C ARG A 379 16.14 -5.68 14.68
N LEU A 380 15.23 -5.22 13.82
CA LEU A 380 15.51 -4.12 12.92
C LEU A 380 15.80 -2.83 13.71
N ALA A 381 15.00 -2.51 14.71
CA ALA A 381 15.23 -1.37 15.58
C ALA A 381 16.56 -1.49 16.33
N GLU A 382 16.82 -2.62 17.00
CA GLU A 382 18.06 -2.85 17.75
C GLU A 382 19.31 -2.85 16.86
N THR A 383 19.20 -3.34 15.61
CA THR A 383 20.35 -3.39 14.67
C THR A 383 20.65 -2.02 14.08
N THR A 384 19.60 -1.29 13.66
CA THR A 384 19.77 0.04 13.04
C THR A 384 20.14 1.12 14.05
N LEU A 385 19.84 0.91 15.32
CA LEU A 385 20.11 1.81 16.45
C LEU A 385 21.13 1.21 17.44
N ALA A 386 21.98 0.30 16.98
CA ALA A 386 23.08 -0.23 17.79
C ALA A 386 23.99 0.93 18.23
N ALA A 387 24.42 0.90 19.53
CA ALA A 387 25.30 1.90 20.13
C ALA A 387 26.74 1.78 19.64
#